data_09ee0951fa77886f10f913e73a4464e1
#
_entry.id   09ee0951fa77886f10f913e73a4464e1
#
_cell.length_a   1.000
_cell.length_b   1.000
_cell.length_c   1.000
_cell.angle_alpha   90.00
_cell.angle_beta   90.00
_cell.angle_gamma   90.00
#
_symmetry.space_group_name_H-M   'P 1'
#
loop_
_entity.id
_entity.type
_entity.pdbx_description
1 polymer ?
#
loop_
_entity_poly.entity_id
_entity_poly.type
_entity_poly.pdbx_seq_one_letter_code
_entity_poly.pdbx_strand_id
1 'polypeptide(L)'
;MRYCGVVPAGRQLQLAMLEELRTPEPPIRLDAAFFEPATAAQVAAELRGLGEAVVAVGGPQVAGEGRVCDQSLRERGVAPEPLHPEIGHLYHELHDLGIFAPAGAPPDASEGPVAEGAYRHAPVFETNADGVFCALQGRRLPARRHPLGIQMRIEELLEDHVLDNGGNLWHRRIEEIDAAAAALCAHRYAVGHASWIGAPDEGVVVLPGATIPGRFPTQGVLPPVERLQLPPA
;
A
#
# COMPACT_ATOMS: atom_id res chain seq x y z
N MET A 1 -7.69 -13.16 -9.74
CA MET A 1 -8.08 -11.93 -9.00
C MET A 1 -7.04 -10.88 -9.28
N ARG A 2 -7.40 -9.61 -9.41
CA ARG A 2 -6.50 -8.49 -9.63
C ARG A 2 -6.39 -7.63 -8.38
N TYR A 3 -5.20 -7.13 -8.11
CA TYR A 3 -4.91 -6.30 -6.95
C TYR A 3 -4.44 -4.94 -7.44
N CYS A 4 -5.18 -3.90 -7.14
CA CYS A 4 -4.94 -2.57 -7.68
C CYS A 4 -4.50 -1.60 -6.57
N GLY A 5 -3.54 -0.76 -6.90
CA GLY A 5 -3.10 0.33 -6.05
C GLY A 5 -3.23 1.66 -6.78
N VAL A 6 -3.83 2.63 -6.13
CA VAL A 6 -4.03 3.97 -6.68
C VAL A 6 -3.44 5.00 -5.72
N VAL A 7 -2.57 5.86 -6.21
CA VAL A 7 -1.94 6.92 -5.40
C VAL A 7 -1.93 8.26 -6.15
N PRO A 8 -1.81 9.40 -5.46
CA PRO A 8 -1.64 10.69 -6.10
C PRO A 8 -0.36 10.79 -6.94
N ALA A 9 -0.48 11.39 -8.13
CA ALA A 9 0.62 11.67 -9.04
C ALA A 9 0.51 13.09 -9.62
N GLY A 10 0.99 14.09 -8.89
CA GLY A 10 0.83 15.49 -9.25
C GLY A 10 -0.64 15.94 -9.17
N ARG A 11 -1.28 16.19 -10.31
CA ARG A 11 -2.70 16.54 -10.41
C ARG A 11 -3.58 15.38 -10.87
N GLN A 12 -2.99 14.21 -11.03
CA GLN A 12 -3.63 12.99 -11.52
C GLN A 12 -3.43 11.87 -10.51
N LEU A 13 -3.89 10.68 -10.87
CA LEU A 13 -3.71 9.46 -10.11
C LEU A 13 -2.84 8.48 -10.89
N GLN A 14 -1.97 7.79 -10.19
CA GLN A 14 -1.20 6.67 -10.70
C GLN A 14 -1.90 5.37 -10.29
N LEU A 15 -2.19 4.52 -11.26
CA LEU A 15 -2.70 3.16 -11.06
C LEU A 15 -1.59 2.15 -11.33
N ALA A 16 -1.46 1.17 -10.45
CA ALA A 16 -0.73 -0.07 -10.70
C ALA A 16 -1.65 -1.26 -10.41
N MET A 17 -1.44 -2.35 -11.13
CA MET A 17 -2.16 -3.60 -10.95
C MET A 17 -1.17 -4.75 -10.78
N LEU A 18 -1.44 -5.64 -9.84
CA LEU A 18 -0.72 -6.90 -9.65
C LEU A 18 -1.65 -8.08 -9.99
N GLU A 19 -1.12 -9.05 -10.69
CA GLU A 19 -1.74 -10.36 -10.92
C GLU A 19 -0.82 -11.46 -10.45
N GLU A 20 -1.38 -12.49 -9.82
CA GLU A 20 -0.62 -13.69 -9.46
C GLU A 20 -0.22 -14.46 -10.71
N LEU A 21 1.06 -14.67 -10.89
CA LEU A 21 1.55 -15.60 -11.90
C LEU A 21 1.37 -17.03 -11.39
N ARG A 22 0.67 -17.84 -12.17
CA ARG A 22 0.55 -19.27 -11.88
C ARG A 22 1.90 -19.95 -12.11
N THR A 23 2.68 -20.07 -11.03
CA THR A 23 3.90 -20.84 -11.02
C THR A 23 3.64 -22.20 -10.37
N PRO A 24 4.20 -23.31 -10.88
CA PRO A 24 4.01 -24.63 -10.28
C PRO A 24 4.64 -24.75 -8.89
N GLU A 25 5.55 -23.88 -8.54
CA GLU A 25 6.30 -23.90 -7.29
C GLU A 25 6.28 -22.53 -6.60
N PRO A 26 6.18 -22.49 -5.24
CA PRO A 26 6.35 -21.25 -4.49
C PRO A 26 7.77 -20.67 -4.67
N PRO A 27 7.98 -19.35 -4.48
CA PRO A 27 6.99 -18.38 -4.01
C PRO A 27 6.01 -17.91 -5.09
N ILE A 28 4.84 -17.42 -4.66
CA ILE A 28 3.89 -16.74 -5.54
C ILE A 28 4.57 -15.49 -6.08
N ARG A 29 4.56 -15.35 -7.42
CA ARG A 29 5.07 -14.17 -8.10
C ARG A 29 3.91 -13.28 -8.50
N LEU A 30 4.11 -11.96 -8.39
CA LEU A 30 3.12 -10.95 -8.72
C LEU A 30 3.63 -10.17 -9.93
N ASP A 31 2.91 -10.24 -11.04
CA ASP A 31 3.23 -9.45 -12.23
C ASP A 31 2.60 -8.07 -12.13
N ALA A 32 3.42 -7.03 -12.26
CA ALA A 32 3.02 -5.64 -12.17
C ALA A 32 2.75 -5.03 -13.54
N ALA A 33 1.60 -4.44 -13.71
CA ALA A 33 1.27 -3.56 -14.83
C ALA A 33 1.07 -2.13 -14.31
N PHE A 34 1.67 -1.17 -15.00
CA PHE A 34 1.59 0.25 -14.69
C PHE A 34 0.82 0.98 -15.78
N PHE A 35 -0.11 1.83 -15.37
CA PHE A 35 -0.93 2.62 -16.28
C PHE A 35 -0.41 4.06 -16.35
N GLU A 36 -0.72 4.77 -17.42
CA GLU A 36 -0.42 6.20 -17.48
C GLU A 36 -1.24 6.96 -16.44
N PRO A 37 -0.69 8.04 -15.85
CA PRO A 37 -1.43 8.88 -14.91
C PRO A 37 -2.72 9.41 -15.53
N ALA A 38 -3.81 9.33 -14.77
CA ALA A 38 -5.14 9.62 -15.27
C ALA A 38 -5.99 10.35 -14.23
N THR A 39 -7.14 10.91 -14.66
CA THR A 39 -8.14 11.50 -13.76
C THR A 39 -8.89 10.41 -12.99
N ALA A 40 -9.57 10.79 -11.90
CA ALA A 40 -10.39 9.87 -11.11
C ALA A 40 -11.39 9.09 -11.95
N ALA A 41 -12.13 9.76 -12.86
CA ALA A 41 -13.11 9.12 -13.74
C ALA A 41 -12.47 8.09 -14.69
N GLN A 42 -11.29 8.38 -15.23
CA GLN A 42 -10.56 7.44 -16.09
C GLN A 42 -10.07 6.23 -15.30
N VAL A 43 -9.49 6.43 -14.09
CA VAL A 43 -9.08 5.34 -13.22
C VAL A 43 -10.27 4.47 -12.81
N ALA A 44 -11.41 5.06 -12.47
CA ALA A 44 -12.62 4.32 -12.15
C ALA A 44 -13.13 3.50 -13.34
N ALA A 45 -13.05 4.03 -14.56
CA ALA A 45 -13.41 3.31 -15.79
C ALA A 45 -12.45 2.12 -16.04
N GLU A 46 -11.15 2.29 -15.84
CA GLU A 46 -10.17 1.19 -15.93
C GLU A 46 -10.47 0.11 -14.88
N LEU A 47 -10.67 0.48 -13.62
CA LEU A 47 -11.01 -0.46 -12.55
C LEU A 47 -12.28 -1.26 -12.86
N ARG A 48 -13.31 -0.60 -13.42
CA ARG A 48 -14.52 -1.28 -13.90
C ARG A 48 -14.19 -2.29 -14.99
N GLY A 49 -13.34 -1.93 -15.94
CA GLY A 49 -12.92 -2.80 -17.06
C GLY A 49 -12.15 -4.02 -16.61
N LEU A 50 -11.46 -3.96 -15.47
CA LEU A 50 -10.73 -5.09 -14.90
C LEU A 50 -11.65 -6.19 -14.32
N GLY A 51 -12.90 -5.88 -14.01
CA GLY A 51 -13.84 -6.82 -13.38
C GLY A 51 -13.54 -7.02 -11.89
N GLU A 52 -13.42 -8.26 -11.44
CA GLU A 52 -13.17 -8.57 -10.02
C GLU A 52 -11.76 -8.13 -9.60
N ALA A 53 -11.70 -7.08 -8.78
CA ALA A 53 -10.46 -6.50 -8.27
C ALA A 53 -10.59 -6.08 -6.80
N VAL A 54 -9.46 -6.10 -6.10
CA VAL A 54 -9.29 -5.50 -4.77
C VAL A 54 -8.45 -4.24 -4.93
N VAL A 55 -8.92 -3.11 -4.41
CA VAL A 55 -8.35 -1.79 -4.66
C VAL A 55 -7.90 -1.13 -3.37
N ALA A 56 -6.62 -0.86 -3.25
CA ALA A 56 -6.04 -0.04 -2.20
C ALA A 56 -5.80 1.38 -2.70
N VAL A 57 -6.36 2.37 -2.03
CA VAL A 57 -6.27 3.78 -2.40
C VAL A 57 -5.35 4.50 -1.42
N GLY A 58 -4.26 5.06 -1.92
CA GLY A 58 -3.29 5.82 -1.14
C GLY A 58 -3.76 7.23 -0.86
N GLY A 59 -4.57 7.39 0.15
CA GLY A 59 -5.08 8.67 0.61
C GLY A 59 -6.48 8.59 1.21
N PRO A 60 -6.84 9.62 1.98
CA PRO A 60 -8.06 9.60 2.78
C PRO A 60 -9.33 9.58 1.95
N GLN A 61 -10.25 8.72 2.36
CA GLN A 61 -11.62 8.71 1.86
C GLN A 61 -12.41 9.93 2.32
N VAL A 62 -12.22 10.32 3.57
CA VAL A 62 -12.94 11.41 4.22
C VAL A 62 -11.96 12.50 4.61
N ALA A 63 -12.29 13.74 4.25
CA ALA A 63 -11.57 14.90 4.76
C ALA A 63 -11.92 15.10 6.24
N GLY A 64 -10.90 15.10 7.10
CA GLY A 64 -11.08 15.37 8.53
C GLY A 64 -9.74 15.71 9.16
N GLU A 65 -9.73 16.77 9.99
CA GLU A 65 -8.58 17.02 10.84
C GLU A 65 -8.64 16.07 12.05
N GLY A 66 -7.52 15.39 12.33
CA GLY A 66 -7.38 14.61 13.56
C GLY A 66 -8.01 13.22 13.54
N ARG A 67 -8.22 12.61 12.38
CA ARG A 67 -8.68 11.20 12.30
C ARG A 67 -7.77 10.28 13.14
N VAL A 68 -8.36 9.31 13.82
CA VAL A 68 -7.64 8.35 14.67
C VAL A 68 -6.57 7.60 13.88
N CYS A 69 -6.85 7.19 12.64
CA CYS A 69 -5.86 6.51 11.78
C CYS A 69 -4.66 7.41 11.45
N ASP A 70 -4.86 8.71 11.22
CA ASP A 70 -3.79 9.66 10.96
C ASP A 70 -2.91 9.88 12.19
N GLN A 71 -3.52 9.96 13.38
CA GLN A 71 -2.78 10.04 14.62
C GLN A 71 -1.97 8.75 14.84
N SER A 72 -2.59 7.60 14.68
CA SER A 72 -1.93 6.30 14.78
C SER A 72 -0.74 6.16 13.83
N LEU A 73 -0.84 6.64 12.58
CA LEU A 73 0.29 6.67 11.65
C LEU A 73 1.43 7.56 12.16
N ARG A 74 1.12 8.76 12.66
CA ARG A 74 2.14 9.69 13.22
C ARG A 74 2.87 9.10 14.42
N GLU A 75 2.15 8.44 15.33
CA GLU A 75 2.73 7.76 16.50
C GLU A 75 3.69 6.64 16.07
N ARG A 76 3.38 5.96 14.97
CA ARG A 76 4.24 4.95 14.33
C ARG A 76 5.42 5.57 13.55
N GLY A 77 5.43 6.89 13.40
CA GLY A 77 6.46 7.64 12.68
C GLY A 77 6.27 7.65 11.17
N VAL A 78 5.07 7.43 10.69
CA VAL A 78 4.64 7.53 9.29
C VAL A 78 3.83 8.80 9.12
N ALA A 79 4.11 9.56 8.06
CA ALA A 79 3.30 10.73 7.72
C ALA A 79 1.98 10.28 7.07
N PRO A 80 0.82 10.73 7.55
CA PRO A 80 -0.45 10.51 6.83
C PRO A 80 -0.41 11.14 5.44
N GLU A 81 -1.11 10.52 4.49
CA GLU A 81 -1.29 11.11 3.18
C GLU A 81 -2.19 12.35 3.27
N PRO A 82 -1.81 13.45 2.61
CA PRO A 82 -2.65 14.63 2.57
C PRO A 82 -3.91 14.36 1.73
N LEU A 83 -4.98 15.10 2.02
CA LEU A 83 -6.16 15.06 1.18
C LEU A 83 -5.80 15.51 -0.25
N HIS A 84 -6.14 14.67 -1.22
CA HIS A 84 -5.94 14.96 -2.63
C HIS A 84 -7.29 15.00 -3.35
N PRO A 85 -7.60 16.07 -4.12
CA PRO A 85 -8.92 16.22 -4.75
C PRO A 85 -9.32 15.03 -5.63
N GLU A 86 -8.39 14.52 -6.45
CA GLU A 86 -8.66 13.36 -7.31
C GLU A 86 -8.91 12.07 -6.52
N ILE A 87 -8.33 11.91 -5.32
CA ILE A 87 -8.65 10.77 -4.44
C ILE A 87 -10.10 10.87 -3.95
N GLY A 88 -10.54 12.06 -3.50
CA GLY A 88 -11.94 12.27 -3.13
C GLY A 88 -12.91 12.02 -4.29
N HIS A 89 -12.57 12.49 -5.49
CA HIS A 89 -13.34 12.23 -6.70
C HIS A 89 -13.35 10.72 -7.05
N LEU A 90 -12.23 10.02 -6.90
CA LEU A 90 -12.15 8.57 -7.15
C LEU A 90 -13.11 7.79 -6.25
N TYR A 91 -13.13 8.07 -4.95
CA TYR A 91 -14.06 7.40 -4.05
C TYR A 91 -15.53 7.66 -4.43
N HIS A 92 -15.85 8.87 -4.89
CA HIS A 92 -17.17 9.19 -5.38
C HIS A 92 -17.52 8.39 -6.64
N GLU A 93 -16.64 8.36 -7.64
CA GLU A 93 -16.81 7.57 -8.86
C GLU A 93 -16.97 6.08 -8.56
N LEU A 94 -16.15 5.51 -7.65
CA LEU A 94 -16.24 4.11 -7.26
C LEU A 94 -17.55 3.79 -6.53
N HIS A 95 -18.04 4.71 -5.70
CA HIS A 95 -19.34 4.59 -5.06
C HIS A 95 -20.48 4.58 -6.09
N ASP A 96 -20.47 5.51 -7.04
CA ASP A 96 -21.51 5.61 -8.08
C ASP A 96 -21.52 4.40 -9.01
N LEU A 97 -20.37 3.78 -9.21
CA LEU A 97 -20.25 2.51 -9.93
C LEU A 97 -20.74 1.29 -9.14
N GLY A 98 -21.06 1.44 -7.86
CA GLY A 98 -21.44 0.34 -6.99
C GLY A 98 -20.28 -0.63 -6.66
N ILE A 99 -19.02 -0.23 -6.94
CA ILE A 99 -17.82 -1.03 -6.63
C ILE A 99 -17.40 -0.83 -5.16
N PHE A 100 -17.76 0.34 -4.61
CA PHE A 100 -17.37 0.71 -3.26
C PHE A 100 -18.27 0.08 -2.21
N ALA A 101 -17.68 -0.77 -1.37
CA ALA A 101 -18.19 -1.07 -0.06
C ALA A 101 -17.09 -0.67 0.95
N PRO A 102 -17.37 0.20 1.93
CA PRO A 102 -16.36 0.61 2.88
C PRO A 102 -15.76 -0.62 3.58
N ALA A 103 -14.44 -0.62 3.75
CA ALA A 103 -13.78 -1.67 4.50
C ALA A 103 -14.42 -1.73 5.89
N GLY A 104 -15.16 -2.79 6.14
CA GLY A 104 -15.76 -3.02 7.44
C GLY A 104 -14.69 -3.37 8.45
N ALA A 105 -14.18 -2.37 9.18
CA ALA A 105 -13.54 -2.67 10.44
C ALA A 105 -14.57 -3.34 11.36
N PRO A 106 -14.18 -4.32 12.19
CA PRO A 106 -15.09 -4.85 13.20
C PRO A 106 -15.60 -3.67 14.04
N PRO A 107 -16.90 -3.58 14.33
CA PRO A 107 -17.51 -2.39 14.95
C PRO A 107 -16.93 -2.00 16.30
N ASP A 108 -16.22 -2.90 16.95
CA ASP A 108 -15.80 -2.75 18.36
C ASP A 108 -14.29 -2.63 18.56
N ALA A 109 -13.46 -2.56 17.50
CA ALA A 109 -12.03 -2.53 17.66
C ALA A 109 -11.40 -1.35 16.89
N SER A 110 -10.47 -0.64 17.55
CA SER A 110 -9.72 0.46 16.93
C SER A 110 -8.52 0.00 16.08
N GLU A 111 -8.11 -1.24 16.21
CA GLU A 111 -7.00 -1.85 15.47
C GLU A 111 -7.15 -3.38 15.48
N GLY A 112 -6.70 -4.03 14.41
CA GLY A 112 -6.69 -5.50 14.38
C GLY A 112 -6.42 -6.12 13.02
N PRO A 113 -6.28 -7.45 12.99
CA PRO A 113 -6.10 -8.19 11.75
C PRO A 113 -7.36 -8.11 10.88
N VAL A 114 -7.16 -8.05 9.59
CA VAL A 114 -8.23 -8.15 8.60
C VAL A 114 -8.75 -9.59 8.57
N ALA A 115 -10.07 -9.75 8.62
CA ALA A 115 -10.68 -11.06 8.51
C ALA A 115 -10.43 -11.67 7.11
N GLU A 116 -10.19 -12.97 7.06
CA GLU A 116 -10.08 -13.69 5.79
C GLU A 116 -11.37 -13.53 4.97
N GLY A 117 -11.22 -13.19 3.69
CA GLY A 117 -12.35 -12.97 2.79
C GLY A 117 -13.05 -11.62 2.95
N ALA A 118 -12.55 -10.70 3.78
CA ALA A 118 -13.10 -9.36 3.95
C ALA A 118 -13.25 -8.60 2.60
N TYR A 119 -12.36 -8.83 1.64
CA TYR A 119 -12.40 -8.24 0.30
C TYR A 119 -13.71 -8.52 -0.46
N ARG A 120 -14.44 -9.61 -0.14
CA ARG A 120 -15.71 -9.94 -0.79
C ARG A 120 -16.82 -8.94 -0.45
N HIS A 121 -16.71 -8.27 0.68
CA HIS A 121 -17.66 -7.28 1.17
C HIS A 121 -17.14 -5.86 1.09
N ALA A 122 -15.81 -5.70 1.10
CA ALA A 122 -15.13 -4.41 1.08
C ALA A 122 -13.92 -4.48 0.15
N PRO A 123 -14.12 -4.47 -1.18
CA PRO A 123 -13.03 -4.60 -2.14
C PRO A 123 -12.20 -3.32 -2.30
N VAL A 124 -12.63 -2.20 -1.71
CA VAL A 124 -11.93 -0.91 -1.75
C VAL A 124 -11.63 -0.44 -0.35
N PHE A 125 -10.41 0.01 -0.09
CA PHE A 125 -9.98 0.51 1.21
C PHE A 125 -8.88 1.57 1.10
N GLU A 126 -8.73 2.37 2.16
CA GLU A 126 -7.64 3.35 2.30
C GLU A 126 -6.35 2.66 2.74
N THR A 127 -5.22 3.07 2.16
CA THR A 127 -3.88 2.68 2.59
C THR A 127 -2.95 3.89 2.58
N ASN A 128 -1.71 3.69 3.06
CA ASN A 128 -0.64 4.69 3.03
C ASN A 128 0.63 4.02 2.50
N ALA A 129 1.13 4.46 1.36
CA ALA A 129 2.25 3.81 0.68
C ALA A 129 3.53 3.77 1.55
N ASP A 130 3.88 4.85 2.25
CA ASP A 130 5.01 4.85 3.19
C ASP A 130 4.76 3.90 4.37
N GLY A 131 3.52 3.84 4.86
CA GLY A 131 3.10 2.89 5.90
C GLY A 131 3.21 1.44 5.43
N VAL A 132 2.83 1.14 4.19
CA VAL A 132 3.00 -0.18 3.58
C VAL A 132 4.45 -0.61 3.62
N PHE A 133 5.37 0.21 3.10
CA PHE A 133 6.80 -0.10 3.11
C PHE A 133 7.37 -0.23 4.53
N CYS A 134 6.95 0.64 5.46
CA CYS A 134 7.37 0.54 6.85
C CYS A 134 6.88 -0.76 7.51
N ALA A 135 5.67 -1.21 7.19
CA ALA A 135 5.08 -2.44 7.72
C ALA A 135 5.78 -3.68 7.15
N LEU A 136 6.08 -3.71 5.86
CA LEU A 136 6.82 -4.80 5.21
C LEU A 136 8.24 -4.92 5.78
N GLN A 137 8.97 -3.82 5.88
CA GLN A 137 10.33 -3.82 6.42
C GLN A 137 10.43 -3.87 7.96
N GLY A 138 9.32 -3.67 8.67
CA GLY A 138 9.32 -3.57 10.14
C GLY A 138 10.06 -2.35 10.70
N ARG A 139 10.39 -1.34 9.87
CA ARG A 139 11.15 -0.14 10.22
C ARG A 139 10.81 1.05 9.34
N ARG A 140 11.17 2.26 9.79
CA ARG A 140 11.02 3.47 8.97
C ARG A 140 12.04 3.48 7.83
N LEU A 141 11.58 3.92 6.66
CA LEU A 141 12.44 4.12 5.50
C LEU A 141 12.96 5.56 5.45
N PRO A 142 14.08 5.81 4.72
CA PRO A 142 14.49 7.15 4.35
C PRO A 142 13.43 7.87 3.54
N ALA A 143 13.53 9.21 3.48
CA ALA A 143 12.57 10.03 2.77
C ALA A 143 12.27 9.50 1.36
N ARG A 144 11.00 9.55 0.97
CA ARG A 144 10.42 8.97 -0.25
C ARG A 144 11.25 9.26 -1.51
N ARG A 145 11.72 10.50 -1.68
CA ARG A 145 12.51 10.93 -2.86
C ARG A 145 14.03 10.89 -2.65
N HIS A 146 14.49 10.42 -1.51
CA HIS A 146 15.91 10.21 -1.28
C HIS A 146 16.37 8.97 -2.07
N PRO A 147 17.53 8.99 -2.76
CA PRO A 147 17.99 7.83 -3.56
C PRO A 147 17.96 6.50 -2.81
N LEU A 148 18.47 6.47 -1.57
CA LEU A 148 18.40 5.29 -0.72
C LEU A 148 16.95 4.90 -0.38
N GLY A 149 16.06 5.88 -0.21
CA GLY A 149 14.64 5.62 0.05
C GLY A 149 13.94 4.97 -1.15
N ILE A 150 14.27 5.40 -2.37
CA ILE A 150 13.77 4.78 -3.61
C ILE A 150 14.32 3.36 -3.75
N GLN A 151 15.63 3.19 -3.57
CA GLN A 151 16.28 1.90 -3.64
C GLN A 151 15.63 0.88 -2.70
N MET A 152 15.48 1.22 -1.42
CA MET A 152 14.90 0.32 -0.41
C MET A 152 13.46 -0.07 -0.73
N ARG A 153 12.67 0.83 -1.31
CA ARG A 153 11.29 0.52 -1.74
C ARG A 153 11.26 -0.46 -2.91
N ILE A 154 12.16 -0.30 -3.86
CA ILE A 154 12.26 -1.22 -5.01
C ILE A 154 12.74 -2.59 -4.54
N GLU A 155 13.77 -2.65 -3.69
CA GLU A 155 14.27 -3.89 -3.12
C GLU A 155 13.16 -4.64 -2.37
N GLU A 156 12.34 -3.94 -1.59
CA GLU A 156 11.21 -4.54 -0.87
C GLU A 156 10.17 -5.16 -1.82
N LEU A 157 9.80 -4.46 -2.91
CA LEU A 157 8.88 -5.03 -3.90
C LEU A 157 9.47 -6.28 -4.55
N LEU A 158 10.78 -6.29 -4.82
CA LEU A 158 11.47 -7.45 -5.39
C LEU A 158 11.54 -8.62 -4.39
N GLU A 159 11.76 -8.35 -3.10
CA GLU A 159 11.73 -9.35 -2.03
C GLU A 159 10.34 -9.98 -1.89
N ASP A 160 9.28 -9.20 -2.08
CA ASP A 160 7.90 -9.66 -2.15
C ASP A 160 7.50 -10.24 -3.53
N HIS A 161 8.50 -10.52 -4.37
CA HIS A 161 8.35 -11.15 -5.68
C HIS A 161 7.46 -10.39 -6.68
N VAL A 162 7.38 -9.07 -6.54
CA VAL A 162 6.76 -8.20 -7.54
C VAL A 162 7.69 -8.05 -8.74
N LEU A 163 7.22 -8.45 -9.90
CA LEU A 163 7.94 -8.42 -11.16
C LEU A 163 7.32 -7.38 -12.10
N ASP A 164 8.14 -6.68 -12.83
CA ASP A 164 7.72 -5.77 -13.89
C ASP A 164 8.03 -6.41 -15.25
N ASN A 165 7.08 -7.19 -15.78
CA ASN A 165 7.26 -7.88 -17.07
C ASN A 165 7.30 -6.92 -18.27
N GLY A 166 6.75 -5.71 -18.13
CA GLY A 166 6.78 -4.65 -19.15
C GLY A 166 8.03 -3.77 -19.10
N GLY A 167 8.92 -3.98 -18.11
CA GLY A 167 10.05 -3.09 -17.91
C GLY A 167 10.97 -3.50 -16.78
N ASN A 168 11.33 -2.50 -15.96
CA ASN A 168 12.22 -2.69 -14.82
C ASN A 168 11.83 -1.69 -13.72
N LEU A 169 11.54 -2.18 -12.52
CA LEU A 169 11.16 -1.36 -11.36
C LEU A 169 12.17 -0.23 -11.09
N TRP A 170 13.45 -0.43 -11.37
CA TRP A 170 14.50 0.60 -11.23
C TRP A 170 14.35 1.81 -12.17
N HIS A 171 13.53 1.70 -13.21
CA HIS A 171 13.24 2.78 -14.15
C HIS A 171 11.87 3.42 -13.91
N ARG A 172 11.12 2.93 -12.92
CA ARG A 172 9.80 3.45 -12.58
C ARG A 172 9.89 4.72 -11.74
N ARG A 173 8.93 5.61 -11.94
CA ARG A 173 8.76 6.80 -11.09
C ARG A 173 8.34 6.39 -9.69
N ILE A 174 8.61 7.24 -8.72
CA ILE A 174 8.25 6.95 -7.32
C ILE A 174 6.74 6.76 -7.12
N GLU A 175 5.91 7.46 -7.88
CA GLU A 175 4.46 7.32 -7.86
C GLU A 175 4.02 5.94 -8.37
N GLU A 176 4.72 5.37 -9.35
CA GLU A 176 4.48 4.00 -9.84
C GLU A 176 4.90 2.96 -8.78
N ILE A 177 6.03 3.17 -8.12
CA ILE A 177 6.51 2.31 -7.02
C ILE A 177 5.52 2.35 -5.84
N ASP A 178 5.01 3.52 -5.47
CA ASP A 178 4.02 3.66 -4.40
C ASP A 178 2.67 3.03 -4.78
N ALA A 179 2.25 3.14 -6.04
CA ALA A 179 1.05 2.46 -6.53
C ALA A 179 1.22 0.93 -6.50
N ALA A 180 2.41 0.41 -6.85
CA ALA A 180 2.71 -1.02 -6.72
C ALA A 180 2.69 -1.49 -5.25
N ALA A 181 3.18 -0.67 -4.31
CA ALA A 181 3.10 -0.98 -2.88
C ALA A 181 1.63 -1.00 -2.39
N ALA A 182 0.81 -0.05 -2.82
CA ALA A 182 -0.62 -0.07 -2.52
C ALA A 182 -1.30 -1.33 -3.10
N ALA A 183 -0.96 -1.72 -4.34
CA ALA A 183 -1.46 -2.95 -4.95
C ALA A 183 -0.99 -4.22 -4.19
N LEU A 184 0.25 -4.23 -3.68
CA LEU A 184 0.74 -5.30 -2.81
C LEU A 184 -0.03 -5.35 -1.49
N CYS A 185 -0.38 -4.20 -0.92
CA CYS A 185 -1.27 -4.14 0.24
C CYS A 185 -2.65 -4.74 -0.09
N ALA A 186 -3.21 -4.48 -1.29
CA ALA A 186 -4.46 -5.09 -1.74
C ALA A 186 -4.35 -6.63 -1.85
N HIS A 187 -3.23 -7.15 -2.33
CA HIS A 187 -2.95 -8.59 -2.31
C HIS A 187 -2.91 -9.13 -0.87
N ARG A 188 -2.13 -8.50 0.02
CA ARG A 188 -2.03 -8.91 1.43
C ARG A 188 -3.38 -8.87 2.15
N TYR A 189 -4.20 -7.87 1.86
CA TYR A 189 -5.57 -7.77 2.35
C TYR A 189 -6.43 -8.95 1.88
N ALA A 190 -6.37 -9.30 0.60
CA ALA A 190 -7.18 -10.37 0.03
C ALA A 190 -6.83 -11.75 0.59
N VAL A 191 -5.56 -11.98 0.92
CA VAL A 191 -5.09 -13.25 1.51
C VAL A 191 -5.12 -13.27 3.05
N GLY A 192 -5.69 -12.25 3.70
CA GLY A 192 -5.82 -12.19 5.15
C GLY A 192 -4.51 -11.87 5.90
N HIS A 193 -3.51 -11.31 5.21
CA HIS A 193 -2.21 -10.92 5.76
C HIS A 193 -2.07 -9.42 5.88
N ALA A 194 -3.11 -8.75 6.34
CA ALA A 194 -3.13 -7.31 6.60
C ALA A 194 -3.80 -7.00 7.94
N SER A 195 -3.55 -5.82 8.44
CA SER A 195 -4.21 -5.26 9.61
C SER A 195 -4.68 -3.85 9.31
N TRP A 196 -5.70 -3.40 10.02
CA TRP A 196 -6.22 -2.06 9.91
C TRP A 196 -5.98 -1.27 11.20
N ILE A 197 -5.83 0.03 11.06
CA ILE A 197 -5.65 1.00 12.13
C ILE A 197 -6.65 2.14 11.95
N GLY A 198 -7.12 2.72 13.04
CA GLY A 198 -8.09 3.82 13.03
C GLY A 198 -9.41 3.45 13.68
N ALA A 199 -10.43 4.24 13.45
CA ALA A 199 -11.77 4.04 13.95
C ALA A 199 -12.76 3.84 12.79
N PRO A 200 -13.70 2.89 12.89
CA PRO A 200 -14.64 2.57 11.81
C PRO A 200 -15.50 3.74 11.33
N ASP A 201 -15.86 4.63 12.23
CA ASP A 201 -16.69 5.82 12.00
C ASP A 201 -15.92 7.01 11.39
N GLU A 202 -14.60 7.03 11.56
CA GLU A 202 -13.72 8.08 11.04
C GLU A 202 -12.88 7.66 9.82
N GLY A 203 -12.92 6.37 9.49
CA GLY A 203 -12.12 5.74 8.47
C GLY A 203 -10.95 4.95 9.03
N VAL A 204 -10.54 3.96 8.27
CA VAL A 204 -9.45 3.05 8.63
C VAL A 204 -8.41 3.01 7.52
N VAL A 205 -7.15 2.87 7.92
CA VAL A 205 -6.02 2.62 7.00
C VAL A 205 -5.61 1.17 7.16
N VAL A 206 -5.49 0.46 6.03
CA VAL A 206 -5.01 -0.93 6.01
C VAL A 206 -3.53 -0.96 5.64
N LEU A 207 -2.78 -1.74 6.38
CA LEU A 207 -1.35 -1.99 6.15
C LEU A 207 -1.08 -3.51 6.13
N PRO A 208 -0.05 -3.98 5.41
CA PRO A 208 0.32 -5.39 5.40
C PRO A 208 0.86 -5.84 6.76
N GLY A 209 0.64 -7.12 7.09
CA GLY A 209 1.07 -7.75 8.33
C GLY A 209 -0.07 -8.11 9.27
N ALA A 210 0.08 -9.20 10.01
CA ALA A 210 -0.91 -9.68 10.97
C ALA A 210 -1.03 -8.76 12.21
N THR A 211 0.02 -7.98 12.49
CA THR A 211 0.06 -6.97 13.55
C THR A 211 0.91 -5.80 13.10
N ILE A 212 0.48 -4.58 13.40
CA ILE A 212 1.24 -3.37 13.13
C ILE A 212 1.90 -2.90 14.43
N PRO A 213 3.23 -2.73 14.47
CA PRO A 213 3.91 -2.28 15.68
C PRO A 213 3.45 -0.87 16.08
N GLY A 214 3.38 -0.59 17.37
CA GLY A 214 3.00 0.73 17.88
C GLY A 214 3.95 1.85 17.46
N ARG A 215 5.18 1.50 17.03
CA ARG A 215 6.14 2.43 16.43
C ARG A 215 7.12 1.67 15.55
N PHE A 216 7.34 2.16 14.34
CA PHE A 216 8.42 1.67 13.49
C PHE A 216 9.76 2.24 13.95
N PRO A 217 10.76 1.40 14.28
CA PRO A 217 12.07 1.90 14.65
C PRO A 217 12.68 2.69 13.49
N THR A 218 13.38 3.78 13.82
CA THR A 218 14.28 4.42 12.86
C THR A 218 15.40 3.45 12.52
N GLN A 219 15.89 3.48 11.31
CA GLN A 219 17.10 2.76 10.95
C GLN A 219 18.21 3.21 11.92
N GLY A 220 18.52 2.37 12.90
CA GLY A 220 19.64 2.61 13.77
C GLY A 220 20.90 2.77 12.89
N VAL A 221 21.79 3.66 13.25
CA VAL A 221 23.15 3.60 12.71
C VAL A 221 23.56 2.14 12.88
N LEU A 222 23.79 1.44 11.76
CA LEU A 222 24.29 0.06 11.83
C LEU A 222 25.42 0.07 12.86
N PRO A 223 25.38 -0.81 13.88
CA PRO A 223 26.49 -0.88 14.81
C PRO A 223 27.76 -0.94 13.97
N PRO A 224 28.80 -0.18 14.31
CA PRO A 224 30.02 -0.18 13.53
C PRO A 224 30.37 -1.65 13.30
N VAL A 225 30.50 -2.03 12.04
CA VAL A 225 30.86 -3.41 11.66
C VAL A 225 32.04 -3.74 12.51
N GLU A 226 31.86 -4.58 13.53
CA GLU A 226 32.97 -5.11 14.29
C GLU A 226 33.92 -5.66 13.24
N ARG A 227 35.07 -5.02 13.11
CA ARG A 227 36.08 -5.45 12.15
C ARG A 227 36.32 -6.91 12.48
N LEU A 228 35.92 -7.80 11.60
CA LEU A 228 36.26 -9.18 11.64
C LEU A 228 37.76 -9.18 11.82
N GLN A 229 38.21 -9.46 13.03
CA GLN A 229 39.62 -9.70 13.32
C GLN A 229 39.95 -11.00 12.58
N LEU A 230 40.51 -10.84 11.39
CA LEU A 230 41.10 -11.97 10.70
C LEU A 230 42.11 -12.57 11.66
N PRO A 231 42.10 -13.92 11.89
CA PRO A 231 43.10 -14.56 12.70
C PRO A 231 44.49 -14.22 12.15
N PRO A 232 45.50 -14.03 13.00
CA PRO A 232 46.87 -13.77 12.55
C PRO A 232 47.34 -14.94 11.68
N ALA A 233 48.00 -14.63 10.58
CA ALA A 233 48.56 -15.58 9.63
C ALA A 233 49.67 -16.44 10.28
#